data_dab4bcbee44d448af35e527fab468bdf
#
_entry.id   dab4bcbee44d448af35e527fab468bdf
#
_cell.length_a   1.000
_cell.length_b   1.000
_cell.length_c   1.000
_cell.angle_alpha   90.00
_cell.angle_beta   90.00
_cell.angle_gamma   90.00
#
_symmetry.space_group_name_H-M   'P 1'
#
loop_
_entity.id
_entity.type
_entity.pdbx_description
1 polymer ?
#
loop_
_entity_poly.entity_id
_entity_poly.type
_entity_poly.pdbx_seq_one_letter_code
_entity_poly.pdbx_strand_id
1 'polypeptide(L)'
;MRLLYLYSEEWTGRRAREVHTLSTCVALARAGVDVTLVTAGGEAELQQHLLEIAEVMELPGLQFVALSRALGPIRSTAIFARNFGYWLGGKAAFDFGYIIHLKAGPILRQAGIPYAYEAHEIFAQTPQNPVRQRKLHELEGQVLAGASLRIATSAALGLALNTWFKLDQPFHVVPNAGLPPLAHGLSSPDGPFVYCGSIADWKGLDVAILAARDASVPLQIVGGSEDEWRELSRQIDAPDVQWKPRVPLKLVPDVLAGARAGLIPTDADSPSGEFSCPMKLFDYARCGLPVLSTALTSLQSLELGAWCTQVPSPTRGSWAEALKTFRYDAAHAEDARSWAGAHTWEARAQQIKHALGVTD
;
A
#
# COMPACT_ATOMS: atom_id res chain seq x y z
N MET A 1 -16.03 -7.54 -18.66
CA MET A 1 -16.60 -7.29 -17.31
C MET A 1 -16.53 -5.82 -16.99
N ARG A 2 -17.63 -5.24 -16.50
CA ARG A 2 -17.71 -3.84 -16.07
C ARG A 2 -17.53 -3.77 -14.55
N LEU A 3 -16.39 -3.28 -14.12
CA LEU A 3 -16.00 -3.20 -12.70
C LEU A 3 -16.18 -1.78 -12.17
N LEU A 4 -16.87 -1.64 -11.05
CA LEU A 4 -17.01 -0.40 -10.32
C LEU A 4 -16.02 -0.38 -9.13
N TYR A 5 -14.94 0.39 -9.22
CA TYR A 5 -14.06 0.60 -8.08
C TYR A 5 -14.57 1.80 -7.27
N LEU A 6 -15.03 1.57 -6.04
CA LEU A 6 -15.60 2.62 -5.21
C LEU A 6 -14.63 3.06 -4.09
N TYR A 7 -14.02 4.23 -4.27
CA TYR A 7 -13.16 4.88 -3.30
C TYR A 7 -13.93 5.99 -2.57
N SER A 8 -14.54 5.67 -1.44
CA SER A 8 -15.48 6.54 -0.73
C SER A 8 -14.85 7.68 0.08
N GLU A 9 -13.54 7.86 0.02
CA GLU A 9 -12.81 8.97 0.62
C GLU A 9 -12.44 10.04 -0.41
N GLU A 10 -12.08 11.23 0.09
CA GLU A 10 -11.58 12.32 -0.75
C GLU A 10 -10.22 11.94 -1.34
N TRP A 11 -10.07 12.08 -2.65
CA TRP A 11 -8.81 11.85 -3.33
C TRP A 11 -7.89 13.05 -3.15
N THR A 12 -6.70 12.84 -2.65
CA THR A 12 -5.75 13.92 -2.30
C THR A 12 -4.46 13.87 -3.12
N GLY A 13 -4.20 12.78 -3.83
CA GLY A 13 -2.95 12.58 -4.56
C GLY A 13 -1.72 12.31 -3.67
N ARG A 14 -1.91 11.99 -2.39
CA ARG A 14 -0.79 11.97 -1.42
C ARG A 14 -0.67 10.66 -0.64
N ARG A 15 -1.67 9.80 -0.67
CA ARG A 15 -1.72 8.59 0.18
C ARG A 15 -1.27 7.35 -0.58
N ALA A 16 -0.54 6.47 0.09
CA ALA A 16 -0.13 5.19 -0.49
C ALA A 16 -1.32 4.36 -1.01
N ARG A 17 -2.46 4.39 -0.31
CA ARG A 17 -3.69 3.71 -0.74
C ARG A 17 -4.30 4.27 -2.03
N GLU A 18 -4.06 5.55 -2.34
CA GLU A 18 -4.49 6.17 -3.60
C GLU A 18 -3.61 5.68 -4.76
N VAL A 19 -2.28 5.62 -4.54
CA VAL A 19 -1.35 5.00 -5.50
C VAL A 19 -1.74 3.54 -5.75
N HIS A 20 -1.97 2.77 -4.69
CA HIS A 20 -2.43 1.38 -4.79
C HIS A 20 -3.74 1.25 -5.60
N THR A 21 -4.76 2.05 -5.24
CA THR A 21 -6.06 2.03 -5.92
C THR A 21 -5.92 2.32 -7.41
N LEU A 22 -5.22 3.40 -7.76
CA LEU A 22 -5.09 3.80 -9.15
C LEU A 22 -4.23 2.82 -9.95
N SER A 23 -3.12 2.33 -9.39
CA SER A 23 -2.29 1.30 -10.03
C SER A 23 -3.08 0.01 -10.28
N THR A 24 -3.92 -0.39 -9.33
CA THR A 24 -4.83 -1.54 -9.51
C THR A 24 -5.82 -1.30 -10.64
N CYS A 25 -6.46 -0.12 -10.68
CA CYS A 25 -7.41 0.23 -11.75
C CYS A 25 -6.74 0.29 -13.13
N VAL A 26 -5.56 0.90 -13.23
CA VAL A 26 -4.76 0.96 -14.45
C VAL A 26 -4.40 -0.44 -14.96
N ALA A 27 -3.90 -1.29 -14.08
CA ALA A 27 -3.50 -2.65 -14.45
C ALA A 27 -4.69 -3.52 -14.85
N LEU A 28 -5.84 -3.41 -14.18
CA LEU A 28 -7.08 -4.09 -14.57
C LEU A 28 -7.60 -3.62 -15.92
N ALA A 29 -7.56 -2.31 -16.20
CA ALA A 29 -7.96 -1.76 -17.48
C ALA A 29 -7.04 -2.26 -18.61
N ARG A 30 -5.72 -2.27 -18.41
CA ARG A 30 -4.75 -2.86 -19.35
C ARG A 30 -4.96 -4.36 -19.56
N ALA A 31 -5.49 -5.05 -18.54
CA ALA A 31 -5.86 -6.46 -18.61
C ALA A 31 -7.26 -6.72 -19.23
N GLY A 32 -7.89 -5.69 -19.83
CA GLY A 32 -9.17 -5.82 -20.56
C GLY A 32 -10.42 -5.74 -19.68
N VAL A 33 -10.32 -5.29 -18.44
CA VAL A 33 -11.48 -5.01 -17.58
C VAL A 33 -11.95 -3.57 -17.81
N ASP A 34 -13.25 -3.36 -18.00
CA ASP A 34 -13.84 -2.01 -18.11
C ASP A 34 -14.07 -1.45 -16.71
N VAL A 35 -13.13 -0.61 -16.25
CA VAL A 35 -13.07 -0.09 -14.88
C VAL A 35 -13.63 1.32 -14.80
N THR A 36 -14.58 1.55 -13.90
CA THR A 36 -15.00 2.89 -13.51
C THR A 36 -14.57 3.15 -12.06
N LEU A 37 -13.60 4.06 -11.87
CA LEU A 37 -13.16 4.50 -10.55
C LEU A 37 -14.02 5.69 -10.10
N VAL A 38 -14.80 5.48 -9.04
CA VAL A 38 -15.64 6.53 -8.41
C VAL A 38 -14.98 6.99 -7.12
N THR A 39 -14.70 8.29 -7.02
CA THR A 39 -14.06 8.92 -5.86
C THR A 39 -14.93 10.00 -5.21
N ALA A 40 -14.61 10.37 -3.98
CA ALA A 40 -15.27 11.47 -3.28
C ALA A 40 -14.57 12.82 -3.55
N GLY A 41 -14.59 13.29 -4.80
CA GLY A 41 -13.88 14.49 -5.26
C GLY A 41 -12.43 14.20 -5.69
N GLY A 42 -11.66 15.26 -5.97
CA GLY A 42 -10.24 15.15 -6.32
C GLY A 42 -9.98 14.76 -7.79
N GLU A 43 -10.78 15.28 -8.73
CA GLU A 43 -10.64 14.92 -10.16
C GLU A 43 -9.31 15.39 -10.75
N ALA A 44 -8.86 16.60 -10.41
CA ALA A 44 -7.59 17.13 -10.91
C ALA A 44 -6.39 16.34 -10.38
N GLU A 45 -6.39 16.01 -9.09
CA GLU A 45 -5.36 15.21 -8.44
C GLU A 45 -5.34 13.78 -8.99
N LEU A 46 -6.50 13.23 -9.32
CA LEU A 46 -6.62 11.90 -9.89
C LEU A 46 -6.04 11.85 -11.32
N GLN A 47 -6.31 12.88 -12.12
CA GLN A 47 -5.75 13.02 -13.47
C GLN A 47 -4.23 13.19 -13.44
N GLN A 48 -3.71 13.99 -12.50
CA GLN A 48 -2.28 14.13 -12.31
C GLN A 48 -1.63 12.79 -11.90
N HIS A 49 -2.25 12.04 -11.01
CA HIS A 49 -1.77 10.72 -10.60
C HIS A 49 -1.77 9.71 -11.75
N LEU A 50 -2.78 9.75 -12.63
CA LEU A 50 -2.78 8.88 -13.81
C LEU A 50 -1.57 9.16 -14.70
N LEU A 51 -1.24 10.43 -14.91
CA LEU A 51 -0.05 10.82 -15.65
C LEU A 51 1.24 10.33 -14.98
N GLU A 52 1.31 10.36 -13.66
CA GLU A 52 2.48 9.88 -12.89
C GLU A 52 2.66 8.36 -12.93
N ILE A 53 1.56 7.59 -12.92
CA ILE A 53 1.58 6.12 -12.82
C ILE A 53 1.61 5.46 -14.21
N ALA A 54 0.81 5.96 -15.14
CA ALA A 54 0.59 5.34 -16.44
C ALA A 54 1.21 6.11 -17.61
N GLU A 55 1.77 7.30 -17.37
CA GLU A 55 2.37 8.20 -18.35
C GLU A 55 1.42 8.62 -19.48
N VAL A 56 0.10 8.55 -19.21
CA VAL A 56 -0.96 8.92 -20.15
C VAL A 56 -2.02 9.78 -19.45
N MET A 57 -2.71 10.62 -20.24
CA MET A 57 -3.83 11.42 -19.73
C MET A 57 -5.15 10.64 -19.75
N GLU A 58 -5.27 9.65 -20.61
CA GLU A 58 -6.43 8.80 -20.76
C GLU A 58 -5.99 7.36 -21.01
N LEU A 59 -6.72 6.41 -20.48
CA LEU A 59 -6.46 4.98 -20.66
C LEU A 59 -7.76 4.29 -21.13
N PRO A 60 -7.77 3.62 -22.29
CA PRO A 60 -8.92 2.83 -22.72
C PRO A 60 -9.33 1.82 -21.65
N GLY A 61 -10.63 1.70 -21.39
CA GLY A 61 -11.16 0.82 -20.35
C GLY A 61 -11.08 1.38 -18.92
N LEU A 62 -10.58 2.61 -18.71
CA LEU A 62 -10.59 3.28 -17.41
C LEU A 62 -11.34 4.60 -17.47
N GLN A 63 -12.38 4.72 -16.65
CA GLN A 63 -13.18 5.94 -16.51
C GLN A 63 -13.11 6.47 -15.08
N PHE A 64 -13.11 7.81 -14.93
CA PHE A 64 -13.12 8.49 -13.65
C PHE A 64 -14.43 9.20 -13.40
N VAL A 65 -14.90 9.13 -12.15
CA VAL A 65 -16.09 9.85 -11.70
C VAL A 65 -15.82 10.42 -10.32
N ALA A 66 -15.74 11.74 -10.23
CA ALA A 66 -15.61 12.44 -8.97
C ALA A 66 -17.00 12.91 -8.48
N LEU A 67 -17.45 12.38 -7.34
CA LEU A 67 -18.72 12.73 -6.73
C LEU A 67 -18.48 13.55 -5.46
N SER A 68 -19.30 14.60 -5.26
CA SER A 68 -19.18 15.39 -4.05
C SER A 68 -19.64 14.63 -2.81
N ARG A 69 -18.91 14.78 -1.71
CA ARG A 69 -19.35 14.39 -0.36
C ARG A 69 -19.81 15.58 0.47
N ALA A 70 -19.95 16.76 -0.16
CA ALA A 70 -20.33 18.01 0.49
C ALA A 70 -21.69 18.51 0.03
N LEU A 71 -22.43 19.12 0.95
CA LEU A 71 -23.63 19.91 0.73
C LEU A 71 -23.48 21.20 1.55
N GLY A 72 -23.07 22.28 0.89
CA GLY A 72 -22.61 23.49 1.59
C GLY A 72 -21.45 23.19 2.53
N PRO A 73 -21.48 23.60 3.80
CA PRO A 73 -20.41 23.32 4.75
C PRO A 73 -20.40 21.89 5.30
N ILE A 74 -21.46 21.12 5.07
CA ILE A 74 -21.61 19.74 5.61
C ILE A 74 -20.91 18.76 4.70
N ARG A 75 -19.99 17.97 5.28
CA ARG A 75 -19.31 16.86 4.59
C ARG A 75 -19.65 15.53 5.27
N SER A 76 -20.14 14.55 4.52
CA SER A 76 -20.46 13.23 5.07
C SER A 76 -20.45 12.12 4.01
N THR A 77 -20.26 10.88 4.49
CA THR A 77 -20.42 9.68 3.65
C THR A 77 -21.85 9.50 3.18
N ALA A 78 -22.84 9.94 3.93
CA ALA A 78 -24.26 9.87 3.53
C ALA A 78 -24.56 10.75 2.30
N ILE A 79 -23.95 11.95 2.22
CA ILE A 79 -24.08 12.82 1.04
C ILE A 79 -23.42 12.14 -0.18
N PHE A 80 -22.23 11.56 0.01
CA PHE A 80 -21.59 10.80 -1.05
C PHE A 80 -22.45 9.62 -1.52
N ALA A 81 -22.98 8.82 -0.60
CA ALA A 81 -23.85 7.68 -0.93
C ALA A 81 -25.10 8.11 -1.71
N ARG A 82 -25.71 9.23 -1.31
CA ARG A 82 -26.87 9.80 -2.05
C ARG A 82 -26.47 10.21 -3.47
N ASN A 83 -25.38 10.94 -3.62
CA ASN A 83 -24.89 11.39 -4.93
C ASN A 83 -24.48 10.21 -5.81
N PHE A 84 -23.89 9.16 -5.22
CA PHE A 84 -23.62 7.91 -5.89
C PHE A 84 -24.89 7.23 -6.40
N GLY A 85 -25.95 7.15 -5.58
CA GLY A 85 -27.24 6.59 -5.98
C GLY A 85 -27.88 7.34 -7.15
N TYR A 86 -27.84 8.68 -7.15
CA TYR A 86 -28.31 9.49 -8.27
C TYR A 86 -27.49 9.26 -9.55
N TRP A 87 -26.16 9.22 -9.43
CA TRP A 87 -25.29 8.96 -10.56
C TRP A 87 -25.52 7.56 -11.14
N LEU A 88 -25.70 6.56 -10.28
CA LEU A 88 -25.89 5.16 -10.69
C LEU A 88 -27.25 4.96 -11.36
N GLY A 89 -28.31 5.64 -10.94
CA GLY A 89 -29.68 5.44 -11.42
C GLY A 89 -29.90 5.68 -12.91
N GLY A 90 -28.95 6.35 -13.59
CA GLY A 90 -28.97 6.55 -15.04
C GLY A 90 -27.95 5.68 -15.81
N LYS A 91 -27.31 4.72 -15.18
CA LYS A 91 -26.20 3.94 -15.76
C LYS A 91 -26.62 2.50 -16.05
N ALA A 92 -25.98 1.92 -17.04
CA ALA A 92 -26.04 0.48 -17.24
C ALA A 92 -25.40 -0.25 -16.06
N ALA A 93 -25.93 -1.42 -15.72
CA ALA A 93 -25.48 -2.20 -14.56
C ALA A 93 -23.96 -2.50 -14.59
N PHE A 94 -23.32 -2.44 -13.43
CA PHE A 94 -21.99 -2.97 -13.22
C PHE A 94 -22.09 -4.45 -12.85
N ASP A 95 -21.16 -5.25 -13.34
CA ASP A 95 -21.14 -6.69 -13.04
C ASP A 95 -20.63 -6.93 -11.61
N PHE A 96 -19.68 -6.10 -11.15
CA PHE A 96 -19.02 -6.26 -9.85
C PHE A 96 -18.53 -4.93 -9.29
N GLY A 97 -18.56 -4.80 -7.97
CA GLY A 97 -17.92 -3.72 -7.22
C GLY A 97 -16.56 -4.14 -6.66
N TYR A 98 -15.66 -3.20 -6.44
CA TYR A 98 -14.38 -3.42 -5.76
C TYR A 98 -14.15 -2.33 -4.72
N ILE A 99 -13.83 -2.68 -3.49
CA ILE A 99 -13.65 -1.73 -2.40
C ILE A 99 -12.48 -2.10 -1.49
N ILE A 100 -11.84 -1.06 -0.93
CA ILE A 100 -10.83 -1.16 0.12
C ILE A 100 -11.27 -0.45 1.42
N HIS A 101 -12.37 0.31 1.37
CA HIS A 101 -12.88 1.06 2.51
C HIS A 101 -14.21 0.49 3.01
N LEU A 102 -14.31 0.26 4.31
CA LEU A 102 -15.52 -0.30 4.92
C LEU A 102 -16.80 0.47 4.61
N LYS A 103 -16.72 1.82 4.55
CA LYS A 103 -17.89 2.68 4.28
C LYS A 103 -18.47 2.50 2.87
N ALA A 104 -17.72 1.92 1.94
CA ALA A 104 -18.18 1.66 0.58
C ALA A 104 -19.07 0.40 0.50
N GLY A 105 -18.86 -0.60 1.37
CA GLY A 105 -19.63 -1.84 1.37
C GLY A 105 -21.15 -1.64 1.52
N PRO A 106 -21.64 -0.93 2.53
CA PRO A 106 -23.06 -0.62 2.64
C PRO A 106 -23.65 0.10 1.42
N ILE A 107 -22.88 0.97 0.76
CA ILE A 107 -23.29 1.70 -0.43
C ILE A 107 -23.53 0.73 -1.60
N LEU A 108 -22.58 -0.17 -1.87
CA LEU A 108 -22.72 -1.17 -2.94
C LEU A 108 -23.84 -2.18 -2.65
N ARG A 109 -23.95 -2.63 -1.38
CA ARG A 109 -25.03 -3.51 -0.97
C ARG A 109 -26.42 -2.88 -1.19
N GLN A 110 -26.59 -1.61 -0.83
CA GLN A 110 -27.83 -0.86 -1.07
C GLN A 110 -28.13 -0.72 -2.56
N ALA A 111 -27.10 -0.61 -3.40
CA ALA A 111 -27.20 -0.54 -4.84
C ALA A 111 -27.43 -1.91 -5.52
N GLY A 112 -27.42 -3.02 -4.78
CA GLY A 112 -27.57 -4.37 -5.31
C GLY A 112 -26.38 -4.85 -6.14
N ILE A 113 -25.20 -4.23 -5.97
CA ILE A 113 -23.98 -4.60 -6.71
C ILE A 113 -23.16 -5.58 -5.86
N PRO A 114 -22.91 -6.83 -6.32
CA PRO A 114 -22.00 -7.74 -5.66
C PRO A 114 -20.60 -7.15 -5.66
N TYR A 115 -19.80 -7.39 -4.60
CA TYR A 115 -18.50 -6.74 -4.50
C TYR A 115 -17.39 -7.61 -3.93
N ALA A 116 -16.16 -7.30 -4.34
CA ALA A 116 -14.93 -7.73 -3.70
C ALA A 116 -14.54 -6.71 -2.61
N TYR A 117 -14.22 -7.21 -1.42
CA TYR A 117 -13.56 -6.41 -0.39
C TYR A 117 -12.10 -6.82 -0.29
N GLU A 118 -11.20 -5.88 -0.51
CA GLU A 118 -9.76 -6.06 -0.32
C GLU A 118 -9.33 -5.45 1.01
N ALA A 119 -8.87 -6.31 1.92
CA ALA A 119 -8.39 -5.92 3.24
C ALA A 119 -6.89 -5.58 3.19
N HIS A 120 -6.52 -4.44 3.79
CA HIS A 120 -5.14 -3.98 3.96
C HIS A 120 -4.71 -3.95 5.43
N GLU A 121 -5.66 -3.95 6.33
CA GLU A 121 -5.51 -3.87 7.78
C GLU A 121 -6.76 -4.44 8.45
N ILE A 122 -6.71 -4.65 9.74
CA ILE A 122 -7.90 -4.94 10.55
C ILE A 122 -8.37 -3.62 11.16
N PHE A 123 -9.36 -3.00 10.55
CA PHE A 123 -9.86 -1.69 10.97
C PHE A 123 -10.31 -1.66 12.43
N ALA A 124 -10.83 -2.77 12.93
CA ALA A 124 -11.27 -2.88 14.31
C ALA A 124 -10.11 -2.86 15.33
N GLN A 125 -8.87 -3.09 14.93
CA GLN A 125 -7.70 -3.06 15.82
C GLN A 125 -7.07 -1.66 15.96
N THR A 126 -7.30 -0.76 14.99
CA THR A 126 -6.62 0.53 14.92
C THR A 126 -7.05 1.57 15.97
N PRO A 127 -8.33 1.68 16.43
CA PRO A 127 -8.72 2.75 17.33
C PRO A 127 -8.36 2.50 18.78
N GLN A 128 -7.85 3.52 19.47
CA GLN A 128 -7.65 3.52 20.91
C GLN A 128 -8.97 3.68 21.73
N ASN A 129 -10.05 4.16 21.07
CA ASN A 129 -11.34 4.37 21.71
C ASN A 129 -12.23 3.12 21.59
N PRO A 130 -12.64 2.45 22.69
CA PRO A 130 -13.43 1.21 22.64
C PRO A 130 -14.79 1.34 21.94
N VAL A 131 -15.45 2.50 22.01
CA VAL A 131 -16.74 2.73 21.32
C VAL A 131 -16.54 2.76 19.80
N ARG A 132 -15.49 3.44 19.35
CA ARG A 132 -15.13 3.49 17.92
C ARG A 132 -14.68 2.10 17.43
N GLN A 133 -13.90 1.40 18.22
CA GLN A 133 -13.45 0.04 17.93
C GLN A 133 -14.64 -0.91 17.70
N ARG A 134 -15.63 -0.91 18.62
CA ARG A 134 -16.84 -1.72 18.47
C ARG A 134 -17.61 -1.39 17.20
N LYS A 135 -17.82 -0.10 16.89
CA LYS A 135 -18.50 0.34 15.66
C LYS A 135 -17.77 -0.11 14.40
N LEU A 136 -16.43 -0.03 14.39
CA LEU A 136 -15.63 -0.50 13.28
C LEU A 136 -15.67 -2.02 13.15
N HIS A 137 -15.63 -2.75 14.27
CA HIS A 137 -15.79 -4.21 14.27
C HIS A 137 -17.14 -4.65 13.67
N GLU A 138 -18.24 -4.02 14.10
CA GLU A 138 -19.55 -4.30 13.55
C GLU A 138 -19.63 -4.00 12.04
N LEU A 139 -19.10 -2.85 11.62
CA LEU A 139 -19.08 -2.46 10.21
C LEU A 139 -18.20 -3.39 9.37
N GLU A 140 -16.99 -3.72 9.85
CA GLU A 140 -16.07 -4.62 9.16
C GLU A 140 -16.66 -6.02 9.03
N GLY A 141 -17.27 -6.55 10.08
CA GLY A 141 -18.00 -7.81 10.03
C GLY A 141 -19.15 -7.82 9.01
N GLN A 142 -19.93 -6.72 8.93
CA GLN A 142 -20.99 -6.57 7.92
C GLN A 142 -20.44 -6.51 6.48
N VAL A 143 -19.32 -5.82 6.28
CA VAL A 143 -18.66 -5.73 4.96
C VAL A 143 -18.12 -7.08 4.54
N LEU A 144 -17.44 -7.78 5.45
CA LEU A 144 -16.90 -9.12 5.21
C LEU A 144 -17.99 -10.16 4.91
N ALA A 145 -19.08 -10.13 5.67
CA ALA A 145 -20.22 -11.03 5.45
C ALA A 145 -20.97 -10.73 4.14
N GLY A 146 -21.00 -9.46 3.72
CA GLY A 146 -21.68 -9.03 2.49
C GLY A 146 -20.82 -9.12 1.23
N ALA A 147 -19.50 -9.34 1.36
CA ALA A 147 -18.59 -9.44 0.22
C ALA A 147 -18.76 -10.79 -0.49
N SER A 148 -18.94 -10.74 -1.81
CA SER A 148 -18.97 -11.94 -2.68
C SER A 148 -17.58 -12.51 -2.89
N LEU A 149 -16.55 -11.68 -2.78
CA LEU A 149 -15.13 -12.06 -2.85
C LEU A 149 -14.35 -11.33 -1.75
N ARG A 150 -13.49 -12.04 -1.04
CA ARG A 150 -12.61 -11.48 -0.01
C ARG A 150 -11.17 -11.64 -0.45
N ILE A 151 -10.45 -10.52 -0.49
CA ILE A 151 -9.03 -10.44 -0.85
C ILE A 151 -8.27 -9.90 0.34
N ALA A 152 -7.09 -10.42 0.63
CA ALA A 152 -6.17 -9.89 1.63
C ALA A 152 -4.79 -9.67 1.02
N THR A 153 -4.10 -8.60 1.44
CA THR A 153 -2.76 -8.28 0.94
C THR A 153 -1.66 -9.15 1.53
N SER A 154 -1.98 -9.98 2.53
CA SER A 154 -1.07 -11.01 3.05
C SER A 154 -1.86 -12.21 3.59
N ALA A 155 -1.21 -13.38 3.62
CA ALA A 155 -1.81 -14.58 4.20
C ALA A 155 -2.10 -14.40 5.70
N ALA A 156 -1.20 -13.74 6.44
CA ALA A 156 -1.36 -13.44 7.86
C ALA A 156 -2.62 -12.59 8.11
N LEU A 157 -2.85 -11.55 7.31
CA LEU A 157 -4.04 -10.70 7.41
C LEU A 157 -5.32 -11.50 7.14
N GLY A 158 -5.34 -12.31 6.08
CA GLY A 158 -6.50 -13.14 5.74
C GLY A 158 -6.83 -14.14 6.85
N LEU A 159 -5.83 -14.79 7.42
CA LEU A 159 -6.00 -15.73 8.54
C LEU A 159 -6.51 -15.03 9.79
N ALA A 160 -5.96 -13.88 10.14
CA ALA A 160 -6.38 -13.09 11.30
C ALA A 160 -7.83 -12.62 11.17
N LEU A 161 -8.24 -12.12 10.00
CA LEU A 161 -9.63 -11.72 9.74
C LEU A 161 -10.59 -12.91 9.78
N ASN A 162 -10.21 -14.06 9.20
CA ASN A 162 -11.02 -15.27 9.27
C ASN A 162 -11.24 -15.71 10.72
N THR A 163 -10.18 -15.70 11.52
CA THR A 163 -10.23 -16.10 12.93
C THR A 163 -11.08 -15.12 13.75
N TRP A 164 -10.87 -13.83 13.57
CA TRP A 164 -11.54 -12.80 14.36
C TRP A 164 -13.04 -12.68 14.06
N PHE A 165 -13.39 -12.77 12.77
CA PHE A 165 -14.78 -12.67 12.32
C PHE A 165 -15.48 -14.02 12.14
N LYS A 166 -14.79 -15.15 12.42
CA LYS A 166 -15.31 -16.53 12.27
C LYS A 166 -15.91 -16.78 10.90
N LEU A 167 -15.13 -16.45 9.85
CA LEU A 167 -15.59 -16.60 8.47
C LEU A 167 -15.37 -18.03 7.97
N ASP A 168 -16.34 -18.56 7.20
CA ASP A 168 -16.31 -19.94 6.72
C ASP A 168 -15.41 -20.18 5.49
N GLN A 169 -15.09 -19.10 4.75
CA GLN A 169 -14.29 -19.20 3.53
C GLN A 169 -12.98 -18.39 3.65
N PRO A 170 -11.88 -18.93 3.12
CA PRO A 170 -10.59 -18.24 3.17
C PRO A 170 -10.60 -17.00 2.26
N PHE A 171 -9.66 -16.09 2.54
CA PHE A 171 -9.35 -14.98 1.65
C PHE A 171 -8.51 -15.45 0.46
N HIS A 172 -8.73 -14.84 -0.70
CA HIS A 172 -7.76 -14.85 -1.77
C HIS A 172 -6.59 -13.94 -1.37
N VAL A 173 -5.38 -14.49 -1.31
CA VAL A 173 -4.19 -13.70 -0.96
C VAL A 173 -3.63 -13.08 -2.24
N VAL A 174 -3.72 -11.76 -2.34
CA VAL A 174 -3.20 -10.97 -3.47
C VAL A 174 -2.32 -9.86 -2.91
N PRO A 175 -1.01 -10.05 -2.81
CA PRO A 175 -0.09 -9.07 -2.25
C PRO A 175 -0.12 -7.73 -3.00
N ASN A 176 0.43 -6.69 -2.40
CA ASN A 176 0.74 -5.46 -3.11
C ASN A 176 1.70 -5.76 -4.26
N ALA A 177 1.92 -4.76 -5.10
CA ALA A 177 2.78 -4.89 -6.28
C ALA A 177 3.59 -3.62 -6.50
N GLY A 178 4.50 -3.66 -7.44
CA GLY A 178 5.29 -2.51 -7.87
C GLY A 178 5.19 -2.26 -9.36
N LEU A 179 5.86 -1.20 -9.80
CA LEU A 179 6.14 -0.97 -11.22
C LEU A 179 7.17 -2.01 -11.72
N PRO A 180 7.27 -2.25 -13.02
CA PRO A 180 8.28 -3.15 -13.59
C PRO A 180 9.71 -2.82 -13.15
N PRO A 181 10.60 -3.83 -13.07
CA PRO A 181 12.00 -3.59 -12.71
C PRO A 181 12.69 -2.67 -13.70
N LEU A 182 13.64 -1.90 -13.21
CA LEU A 182 14.47 -1.06 -14.06
C LEU A 182 15.44 -1.92 -14.89
N ALA A 183 15.91 -1.40 -16.04
CA ALA A 183 16.83 -2.10 -16.91
C ALA A 183 18.15 -2.48 -16.19
N HIS A 184 18.57 -1.64 -15.25
CA HIS A 184 19.78 -1.86 -14.44
C HIS A 184 19.48 -1.60 -12.96
N GLY A 185 20.17 -2.32 -12.06
CA GLY A 185 20.13 -2.04 -10.63
C GLY A 185 20.79 -0.70 -10.31
N LEU A 186 20.29 -0.03 -9.28
CA LEU A 186 20.75 1.29 -8.85
C LEU A 186 21.57 1.24 -7.56
N SER A 187 21.72 0.08 -6.93
CA SER A 187 22.41 -0.08 -5.65
C SER A 187 23.94 0.05 -5.77
N SER A 188 24.58 0.49 -4.69
CA SER A 188 26.04 0.67 -4.61
C SER A 188 26.58 0.16 -3.27
N PRO A 189 27.70 -0.57 -3.24
CA PRO A 189 28.29 -1.09 -1.99
C PRO A 189 28.70 0.02 -1.01
N ASP A 190 29.05 1.19 -1.50
CA ASP A 190 29.58 2.31 -0.70
C ASP A 190 28.52 3.36 -0.34
N GLY A 191 27.27 3.14 -0.76
CA GLY A 191 26.17 4.06 -0.53
C GLY A 191 25.61 4.05 0.90
N PRO A 192 24.73 4.99 1.21
CA PRO A 192 24.00 4.98 2.47
C PRO A 192 22.95 3.86 2.49
N PHE A 193 22.52 3.46 3.67
CA PHE A 193 21.23 2.81 3.82
C PHE A 193 20.11 3.84 3.56
N VAL A 194 18.97 3.41 3.01
CA VAL A 194 17.90 4.33 2.67
C VAL A 194 16.55 3.84 3.20
N TYR A 195 15.81 4.76 3.82
CA TYR A 195 14.39 4.58 4.07
C TYR A 195 13.61 5.50 3.13
N CYS A 196 12.63 4.96 2.41
CA CYS A 196 11.72 5.73 1.56
C CYS A 196 10.27 5.47 1.98
N GLY A 197 9.56 6.51 2.47
CA GLY A 197 8.17 6.38 2.89
C GLY A 197 7.70 7.47 3.86
N SER A 198 6.48 7.33 4.38
CA SER A 198 5.91 8.25 5.36
C SER A 198 6.60 8.11 6.72
N ILE A 199 6.62 9.21 7.47
CA ILE A 199 7.03 9.24 8.88
C ILE A 199 5.78 8.93 9.72
N ALA A 200 5.85 7.87 10.53
CA ALA A 200 4.81 7.49 11.48
C ALA A 200 5.44 6.58 12.55
N ASP A 201 4.92 6.60 13.77
CA ASP A 201 5.48 5.89 14.93
C ASP A 201 5.70 4.40 14.66
N TRP A 202 4.72 3.72 14.11
CA TRP A 202 4.77 2.28 13.79
C TRP A 202 5.73 1.91 12.65
N LYS A 203 6.31 2.90 11.98
CA LYS A 203 7.30 2.68 10.90
C LYS A 203 8.72 2.42 11.43
N GLY A 204 8.97 2.59 12.74
CA GLY A 204 10.25 2.28 13.38
C GLY A 204 11.42 3.15 12.90
N LEU A 205 11.15 4.37 12.44
CA LEU A 205 12.19 5.29 11.98
C LEU A 205 13.14 5.73 13.09
N ASP A 206 12.63 5.94 14.29
CA ASP A 206 13.39 6.21 15.50
C ASP A 206 14.41 5.10 15.78
N VAL A 207 13.97 3.84 15.71
CA VAL A 207 14.81 2.67 15.85
C VAL A 207 15.89 2.64 14.77
N ALA A 208 15.52 2.85 13.49
CA ALA A 208 16.47 2.82 12.38
C ALA A 208 17.55 3.91 12.51
N ILE A 209 17.18 5.13 12.89
CA ILE A 209 18.08 6.26 13.06
C ILE A 209 19.07 5.98 14.20
N LEU A 210 18.55 5.58 15.35
CA LEU A 210 19.39 5.27 16.52
C LEU A 210 20.32 4.07 16.25
N ALA A 211 19.85 3.07 15.54
CA ALA A 211 20.63 1.91 15.14
C ALA A 211 21.73 2.26 14.14
N ALA A 212 21.45 3.12 13.15
CA ALA A 212 22.45 3.58 12.19
C ALA A 212 23.57 4.37 12.87
N ARG A 213 23.25 5.18 13.88
CA ARG A 213 24.22 5.88 14.71
C ARG A 213 25.11 4.90 15.47
N ASP A 214 24.53 3.89 16.13
CA ASP A 214 25.29 2.89 16.88
C ASP A 214 26.20 2.04 15.99
N ALA A 215 25.72 1.76 14.77
CA ALA A 215 26.50 1.04 13.76
C ALA A 215 27.53 1.92 13.04
N SER A 216 27.51 3.25 13.24
CA SER A 216 28.34 4.23 12.54
C SER A 216 28.23 4.11 11.01
N VAL A 217 27.01 3.96 10.49
CA VAL A 217 26.72 3.85 9.05
C VAL A 217 25.87 5.02 8.57
N PRO A 218 26.08 5.50 7.32
CA PRO A 218 25.30 6.58 6.76
C PRO A 218 23.85 6.12 6.48
N LEU A 219 22.88 6.98 6.86
CA LEU A 219 21.46 6.76 6.63
C LEU A 219 20.84 7.95 5.91
N GLN A 220 20.08 7.68 4.85
CA GLN A 220 19.23 8.64 4.17
C GLN A 220 17.75 8.30 4.42
N ILE A 221 16.97 9.32 4.76
CA ILE A 221 15.51 9.22 4.89
C ILE A 221 14.87 10.08 3.80
N VAL A 222 13.94 9.50 3.04
CA VAL A 222 13.17 10.17 1.99
C VAL A 222 11.69 10.02 2.29
N GLY A 223 11.01 11.12 2.52
CA GLY A 223 9.57 11.15 2.76
C GLY A 223 9.16 11.94 3.99
N GLY A 224 7.87 11.93 4.26
CA GLY A 224 7.28 12.82 5.25
C GLY A 224 7.25 14.28 4.80
N SER A 225 6.64 15.11 5.64
CA SER A 225 6.70 16.58 5.56
C SER A 225 7.85 17.13 6.41
N GLU A 226 8.20 18.39 6.20
CA GLU A 226 9.21 19.07 7.03
C GLU A 226 8.81 19.12 8.51
N ASP A 227 7.52 19.28 8.81
CA ASP A 227 7.04 19.31 10.19
C ASP A 227 7.13 17.95 10.87
N GLU A 228 6.78 16.85 10.16
CA GLU A 228 6.93 15.48 10.66
C GLU A 228 8.41 15.14 10.91
N TRP A 229 9.28 15.54 10.00
CA TRP A 229 10.72 15.35 10.18
C TRP A 229 11.29 16.16 11.34
N ARG A 230 10.90 17.44 11.45
CA ARG A 230 11.32 18.31 12.54
C ARG A 230 10.88 17.77 13.91
N GLU A 231 9.69 17.21 13.99
CA GLU A 231 9.21 16.57 15.23
C GLU A 231 10.03 15.33 15.58
N LEU A 232 10.21 14.42 14.64
CA LEU A 232 11.00 13.19 14.84
C LEU A 232 12.45 13.52 15.20
N SER A 233 13.11 14.41 14.46
CA SER A 233 14.52 14.76 14.67
C SER A 233 14.80 15.44 16.01
N ARG A 234 13.83 16.19 16.55
CA ARG A 234 13.93 16.77 17.90
C ARG A 234 13.87 15.73 18.99
N GLN A 235 13.07 14.66 18.78
CA GLN A 235 12.91 13.61 19.79
C GLN A 235 14.14 12.69 19.89
N ILE A 236 14.88 12.49 18.80
CA ILE A 236 15.94 11.49 18.72
C ILE A 236 17.35 12.02 18.50
N ASP A 237 17.53 13.33 18.47
CA ASP A 237 18.84 13.98 18.24
C ASP A 237 19.62 13.32 17.09
N ALA A 238 19.20 13.58 15.85
CA ALA A 238 19.69 12.91 14.64
C ALA A 238 20.45 13.89 13.69
N PRO A 239 21.61 14.48 14.12
CA PRO A 239 22.32 15.48 13.33
C PRO A 239 22.91 14.92 12.03
N ASP A 240 23.26 13.65 11.99
CA ASP A 240 24.02 13.00 10.89
C ASP A 240 23.13 12.33 9.85
N VAL A 241 21.81 12.39 10.01
CA VAL A 241 20.84 11.77 9.07
C VAL A 241 20.55 12.71 7.92
N GLN A 242 20.77 12.28 6.71
CA GLN A 242 20.33 12.99 5.51
C GLN A 242 18.83 12.82 5.31
N TRP A 243 18.06 13.88 5.43
CA TRP A 243 16.64 13.86 5.16
C TRP A 243 16.31 14.62 3.86
N LYS A 244 15.38 14.04 3.10
CA LYS A 244 14.72 14.66 1.93
C LYS A 244 13.21 14.58 2.08
N PRO A 245 12.46 15.63 1.72
CA PRO A 245 11.01 15.56 1.74
C PRO A 245 10.48 14.51 0.76
N ARG A 246 9.19 14.25 0.85
CA ARG A 246 8.49 13.37 -0.09
C ARG A 246 8.71 13.80 -1.53
N VAL A 247 9.05 12.84 -2.39
CA VAL A 247 9.19 13.03 -3.84
C VAL A 247 8.02 12.39 -4.61
N PRO A 248 7.71 12.87 -5.82
CA PRO A 248 6.81 12.18 -6.75
C PRO A 248 7.27 10.75 -7.03
N LEU A 249 6.34 9.84 -7.31
CA LEU A 249 6.63 8.41 -7.51
C LEU A 249 7.68 8.17 -8.60
N LYS A 250 7.63 8.93 -9.69
CA LYS A 250 8.60 8.86 -10.80
C LYS A 250 10.04 9.19 -10.40
N LEU A 251 10.24 9.96 -9.32
CA LEU A 251 11.57 10.33 -8.81
C LEU A 251 12.06 9.39 -7.71
N VAL A 252 11.28 8.38 -7.33
CA VAL A 252 11.72 7.39 -6.33
C VAL A 252 13.00 6.67 -6.76
N PRO A 253 13.17 6.22 -8.01
CA PRO A 253 14.43 5.65 -8.45
C PRO A 253 15.64 6.56 -8.26
N ASP A 254 15.49 7.86 -8.54
CA ASP A 254 16.58 8.83 -8.43
C ASP A 254 17.07 9.00 -6.99
N VAL A 255 16.16 8.97 -6.03
CA VAL A 255 16.52 9.08 -4.61
C VAL A 255 16.99 7.76 -4.00
N LEU A 256 16.73 6.64 -4.65
CA LEU A 256 17.25 5.32 -4.27
C LEU A 256 18.60 5.01 -4.94
N ALA A 257 18.94 5.75 -6.01
CA ALA A 257 20.18 5.53 -6.74
C ALA A 257 21.42 5.73 -5.85
N GLY A 258 22.34 4.78 -5.93
CA GLY A 258 23.57 4.78 -5.15
C GLY A 258 23.39 4.32 -3.69
N ALA A 259 22.19 3.96 -3.26
CA ALA A 259 22.00 3.40 -1.91
C ALA A 259 22.54 1.97 -1.82
N ARG A 260 23.01 1.58 -0.61
CA ARG A 260 23.51 0.23 -0.32
C ARG A 260 22.39 -0.77 -0.13
N ALA A 261 21.37 -0.42 0.63
CA ALA A 261 20.18 -1.24 0.88
C ALA A 261 19.00 -0.39 1.34
N GLY A 262 17.78 -0.88 1.08
CA GLY A 262 16.54 -0.30 1.57
C GLY A 262 16.17 -0.81 2.96
N LEU A 263 15.57 0.04 3.81
CA LEU A 263 15.16 -0.32 5.16
C LEU A 263 13.64 -0.39 5.31
N ILE A 264 13.16 -1.45 5.97
CA ILE A 264 11.77 -1.63 6.41
C ILE A 264 11.77 -1.92 7.92
N PRO A 265 12.03 -0.89 8.76
CA PRO A 265 12.18 -1.07 10.20
C PRO A 265 10.84 -1.09 10.95
N THR A 266 9.77 -1.44 10.25
CA THR A 266 8.40 -1.43 10.76
C THR A 266 8.30 -2.19 12.09
N ASP A 267 7.60 -1.60 13.06
CA ASP A 267 7.30 -2.24 14.33
C ASP A 267 6.34 -3.42 14.10
N ALA A 268 6.87 -4.64 14.25
CA ALA A 268 6.13 -5.88 14.05
C ALA A 268 5.05 -6.10 15.11
N ASP A 269 5.20 -5.48 16.29
CA ASP A 269 4.25 -5.61 17.41
C ASP A 269 3.05 -4.67 17.25
N SER A 270 3.11 -3.72 16.30
CA SER A 270 1.96 -2.87 15.98
C SER A 270 0.97 -3.61 15.07
N PRO A 271 -0.36 -3.40 15.25
CA PRO A 271 -1.37 -4.03 14.39
C PRO A 271 -1.17 -3.72 12.90
N SER A 272 -0.73 -2.50 12.59
CA SER A 272 -0.44 -2.10 11.21
C SER A 272 0.86 -2.72 10.68
N GLY A 273 1.82 -3.03 11.57
CA GLY A 273 3.10 -3.67 11.22
C GLY A 273 2.92 -5.16 10.95
N GLU A 274 2.20 -5.86 11.81
CA GLU A 274 2.01 -7.31 11.73
C GLU A 274 1.41 -7.76 10.39
N PHE A 275 0.41 -7.02 9.88
CA PHE A 275 -0.37 -7.42 8.70
C PHE A 275 -0.05 -6.64 7.43
N SER A 276 0.72 -5.55 7.54
CA SER A 276 1.00 -4.65 6.42
C SER A 276 1.88 -5.32 5.37
N CYS A 277 1.48 -5.28 4.11
CA CYS A 277 2.33 -5.58 2.96
C CYS A 277 2.96 -4.27 2.45
N PRO A 278 4.23 -3.95 2.80
CA PRO A 278 4.80 -2.62 2.56
C PRO A 278 5.13 -2.41 1.08
N MET A 279 4.51 -1.40 0.45
CA MET A 279 4.73 -1.05 -0.96
C MET A 279 6.20 -0.72 -1.26
N LYS A 280 6.93 -0.13 -0.30
CA LYS A 280 8.36 0.20 -0.47
C LYS A 280 9.25 -1.03 -0.74
N LEU A 281 8.83 -2.23 -0.34
CA LEU A 281 9.53 -3.48 -0.67
C LEU A 281 9.64 -3.64 -2.19
N PHE A 282 8.54 -3.41 -2.89
CA PHE A 282 8.47 -3.53 -4.36
C PHE A 282 9.26 -2.40 -5.04
N ASP A 283 9.25 -1.19 -4.48
CA ASP A 283 10.05 -0.07 -4.99
C ASP A 283 11.55 -0.33 -4.83
N TYR A 284 11.99 -0.88 -3.71
CA TYR A 284 13.39 -1.27 -3.50
C TYR A 284 13.80 -2.39 -4.45
N ALA A 285 12.99 -3.45 -4.52
CA ALA A 285 13.28 -4.60 -5.37
C ALA A 285 13.39 -4.22 -6.85
N ARG A 286 12.46 -3.40 -7.39
CA ARG A 286 12.51 -2.95 -8.78
C ARG A 286 13.76 -2.14 -9.13
N CYS A 287 14.31 -1.43 -8.14
CA CYS A 287 15.56 -0.66 -8.28
C CYS A 287 16.82 -1.52 -8.03
N GLY A 288 16.67 -2.80 -7.72
CA GLY A 288 17.78 -3.69 -7.41
C GLY A 288 18.45 -3.31 -6.09
N LEU A 289 17.70 -2.87 -5.09
CA LEU A 289 18.23 -2.65 -3.75
C LEU A 289 17.95 -3.90 -2.90
N PRO A 290 19.00 -4.53 -2.34
CA PRO A 290 18.82 -5.45 -1.23
C PRO A 290 18.08 -4.76 -0.06
N VAL A 291 17.37 -5.53 0.74
CA VAL A 291 16.50 -4.99 1.80
C VAL A 291 16.87 -5.58 3.16
N LEU A 292 16.88 -4.73 4.19
CA LEU A 292 16.77 -5.16 5.58
C LEU A 292 15.36 -4.85 6.07
N SER A 293 14.66 -5.87 6.53
CA SER A 293 13.29 -5.72 7.05
C SER A 293 13.18 -6.33 8.42
N THR A 294 12.46 -5.69 9.34
CA THR A 294 11.97 -6.43 10.52
C THR A 294 11.27 -7.71 10.05
N ALA A 295 11.40 -8.79 10.79
CA ALA A 295 10.75 -10.07 10.51
C ALA A 295 9.22 -9.91 10.63
N LEU A 296 8.57 -9.47 9.55
CA LEU A 296 7.13 -9.25 9.50
C LEU A 296 6.41 -10.53 9.07
N THR A 297 5.39 -10.93 9.81
CA THR A 297 4.56 -12.10 9.50
C THR A 297 3.91 -11.97 8.11
N SER A 298 3.55 -10.75 7.72
CA SER A 298 2.97 -10.44 6.42
C SER A 298 3.87 -10.72 5.22
N LEU A 299 5.20 -10.74 5.42
CA LEU A 299 6.18 -10.99 4.36
C LEU A 299 6.53 -12.47 4.18
N GLN A 300 6.17 -13.34 5.11
CA GLN A 300 6.55 -14.77 5.07
C GLN A 300 6.03 -15.50 3.84
N SER A 301 4.88 -15.09 3.31
CA SER A 301 4.27 -15.71 2.12
C SER A 301 4.80 -15.17 0.78
N LEU A 302 5.73 -14.19 0.80
CA LEU A 302 6.24 -13.58 -0.43
C LEU A 302 7.48 -14.28 -1.02
N GLU A 303 7.95 -15.34 -0.37
CA GLU A 303 9.12 -16.11 -0.82
C GLU A 303 10.31 -15.21 -1.16
N LEU A 304 10.63 -14.29 -0.24
CA LEU A 304 11.74 -13.36 -0.38
C LEU A 304 13.06 -14.13 -0.30
N GLY A 305 13.89 -14.06 -1.32
CA GLY A 305 15.21 -14.68 -1.35
C GLY A 305 16.23 -13.97 -0.42
N ALA A 306 17.49 -14.34 -0.55
CA ALA A 306 18.58 -13.79 0.27
C ALA A 306 18.77 -12.27 0.13
N TRP A 307 18.18 -11.66 -0.90
CA TRP A 307 18.17 -10.20 -1.08
C TRP A 307 17.38 -9.44 -0.02
N CYS A 308 16.51 -10.11 0.74
CA CYS A 308 15.75 -9.52 1.83
C CYS A 308 16.19 -10.15 3.16
N THR A 309 17.13 -9.52 3.85
CA THR A 309 17.60 -9.94 5.18
C THR A 309 16.56 -9.59 6.24
N GLN A 310 16.09 -10.57 7.00
CA GLN A 310 15.17 -10.35 8.10
C GLN A 310 15.89 -10.03 9.39
N VAL A 311 15.60 -8.88 9.98
CA VAL A 311 16.04 -8.45 11.30
C VAL A 311 15.07 -9.06 12.33
N PRO A 312 15.54 -9.91 13.25
CA PRO A 312 14.69 -10.78 14.07
C PRO A 312 13.80 -10.02 15.06
N SER A 313 14.14 -8.78 15.39
CA SER A 313 13.40 -7.97 16.37
C SER A 313 13.40 -6.49 15.95
N PRO A 314 12.31 -5.72 16.20
CA PRO A 314 12.25 -4.28 15.93
C PRO A 314 13.05 -3.45 16.96
N THR A 315 14.00 -4.03 17.69
CA THR A 315 14.79 -3.32 18.68
C THR A 315 16.02 -2.63 18.06
N ARG A 316 16.43 -1.51 18.68
CA ARG A 316 17.63 -0.76 18.31
C ARG A 316 18.88 -1.66 18.21
N GLY A 317 19.08 -2.56 19.18
CA GLY A 317 20.25 -3.46 19.17
C GLY A 317 20.27 -4.43 18.00
N SER A 318 19.13 -5.08 17.69
CA SER A 318 19.02 -5.99 16.55
C SER A 318 19.23 -5.26 15.22
N TRP A 319 18.72 -4.06 15.07
CA TRP A 319 18.92 -3.25 13.89
C TRP A 319 20.36 -2.74 13.76
N ALA A 320 20.99 -2.29 14.86
CA ALA A 320 22.39 -1.89 14.84
C ALA A 320 23.32 -3.03 14.43
N GLU A 321 23.09 -4.23 14.95
CA GLU A 321 23.86 -5.41 14.55
C GLU A 321 23.65 -5.78 13.09
N ALA A 322 22.39 -5.75 12.60
CA ALA A 322 22.08 -6.03 11.20
C ALA A 322 22.75 -5.02 10.25
N LEU A 323 22.71 -3.73 10.57
CA LEU A 323 23.36 -2.67 9.78
C LEU A 323 24.87 -2.82 9.76
N LYS A 324 25.49 -3.14 10.91
CA LYS A 324 26.95 -3.33 11.05
C LYS A 324 27.46 -4.56 10.32
N THR A 325 26.71 -5.65 10.34
CA THR A 325 27.10 -6.93 9.75
C THR A 325 26.65 -7.08 8.29
N PHE A 326 25.79 -6.20 7.78
CA PHE A 326 25.33 -6.24 6.39
C PHE A 326 26.52 -6.26 5.41
N ARG A 327 26.45 -7.17 4.46
CA ARG A 327 27.40 -7.26 3.35
C ARG A 327 26.66 -7.14 2.04
N TYR A 328 27.03 -6.14 1.26
CA TYR A 328 26.47 -5.95 -0.08
C TYR A 328 26.90 -7.11 -0.98
N ASP A 329 25.93 -7.64 -1.74
CA ASP A 329 26.16 -8.63 -2.78
C ASP A 329 25.39 -8.21 -4.03
N ALA A 330 26.11 -8.09 -5.15
CA ALA A 330 25.54 -7.71 -6.43
C ALA A 330 24.55 -8.78 -6.97
N ALA A 331 24.74 -10.06 -6.62
CA ALA A 331 23.80 -11.12 -6.96
C ALA A 331 22.44 -10.89 -6.27
N HIS A 332 22.43 -10.49 -5.01
CA HIS A 332 21.21 -10.13 -4.31
C HIS A 332 20.46 -8.95 -4.94
N ALA A 333 21.19 -7.98 -5.51
CA ALA A 333 20.56 -6.87 -6.23
C ALA A 333 19.84 -7.34 -7.50
N GLU A 334 20.41 -8.30 -8.22
CA GLU A 334 19.77 -8.89 -9.40
C GLU A 334 18.60 -9.81 -9.02
N ASP A 335 18.73 -10.61 -7.96
CA ASP A 335 17.65 -11.43 -7.42
C ASP A 335 16.44 -10.57 -7.01
N ALA A 336 16.67 -9.41 -6.38
CA ALA A 336 15.60 -8.46 -6.06
C ALA A 336 14.85 -7.98 -7.31
N ARG A 337 15.58 -7.61 -8.37
CA ARG A 337 14.98 -7.18 -9.64
C ARG A 337 14.20 -8.31 -10.33
N SER A 338 14.76 -9.51 -10.34
CA SER A 338 14.08 -10.69 -10.87
C SER A 338 12.76 -10.95 -10.12
N TRP A 339 12.81 -10.92 -8.80
CA TRP A 339 11.62 -11.04 -7.95
C TRP A 339 10.58 -9.96 -8.27
N ALA A 340 11.00 -8.69 -8.41
CA ALA A 340 10.10 -7.58 -8.76
C ALA A 340 9.41 -7.79 -10.11
N GLY A 341 10.04 -8.44 -11.08
CA GLY A 341 9.47 -8.77 -12.37
C GLY A 341 8.24 -9.68 -12.28
N ALA A 342 8.18 -10.56 -11.30
CA ALA A 342 7.04 -11.42 -11.02
C ALA A 342 5.94 -10.75 -10.18
N HIS A 343 6.25 -9.59 -9.56
CA HIS A 343 5.37 -8.90 -8.60
C HIS A 343 4.97 -7.50 -9.07
N THR A 344 4.60 -7.39 -10.36
CA THR A 344 4.13 -6.14 -10.97
C THR A 344 2.62 -5.96 -10.79
N TRP A 345 2.16 -4.73 -10.99
CA TRP A 345 0.72 -4.42 -10.99
C TRP A 345 -0.05 -5.22 -12.04
N GLU A 346 0.56 -5.51 -13.18
CA GLU A 346 0.00 -6.35 -14.24
C GLU A 346 -0.18 -7.79 -13.77
N ALA A 347 0.84 -8.39 -13.13
CA ALA A 347 0.76 -9.73 -12.56
C ALA A 347 -0.34 -9.80 -11.47
N ARG A 348 -0.41 -8.77 -10.62
CA ARG A 348 -1.45 -8.63 -9.61
C ARG A 348 -2.86 -8.54 -10.22
N ALA A 349 -3.02 -7.76 -11.30
CA ALA A 349 -4.30 -7.66 -12.00
C ALA A 349 -4.79 -9.01 -12.54
N GLN A 350 -3.89 -9.86 -13.03
CA GLN A 350 -4.26 -11.22 -13.45
C GLN A 350 -4.73 -12.08 -12.28
N GLN A 351 -4.10 -11.98 -11.12
CA GLN A 351 -4.57 -12.68 -9.91
C GLN A 351 -5.98 -12.21 -9.49
N ILE A 352 -6.23 -10.90 -9.55
CA ILE A 352 -7.56 -10.33 -9.25
C ILE A 352 -8.60 -10.79 -10.29
N LYS A 353 -8.28 -10.75 -11.59
CA LYS A 353 -9.16 -11.26 -12.66
C LYS A 353 -9.54 -12.72 -12.41
N HIS A 354 -8.55 -13.54 -12.11
CA HIS A 354 -8.78 -14.97 -11.80
C HIS A 354 -9.72 -15.13 -10.59
N ALA A 355 -9.47 -14.40 -9.50
CA ALA A 355 -10.32 -14.43 -8.31
C ALA A 355 -11.75 -13.95 -8.58
N LEU A 356 -11.93 -12.99 -9.50
CA LEU A 356 -13.24 -12.49 -9.96
C LEU A 356 -13.93 -13.44 -10.95
N GLY A 357 -13.30 -14.54 -11.38
CA GLY A 357 -13.83 -15.45 -12.36
C GLY A 357 -13.86 -14.89 -13.80
N VAL A 358 -13.05 -13.88 -14.09
CA VAL A 358 -12.92 -13.32 -15.44
C VAL A 358 -11.94 -14.16 -16.23
N THR A 359 -12.44 -14.91 -17.20
CA THR A 359 -11.62 -15.63 -18.20
C THR A 359 -11.26 -14.69 -19.35
N ASP A 360 -10.10 -14.91 -19.94
CA ASP A 360 -9.64 -14.19 -21.13
C ASP A 360 -10.49 -14.51 -22.36
#